data_722d7726880fccab4492d5c295225157
#
_entry.id   722d7726880fccab4492d5c295225157
#
_cell.length_a   1.000
_cell.length_b   1.000
_cell.length_c   1.000
_cell.angle_alpha   90.00
_cell.angle_beta   90.00
_cell.angle_gamma   90.00
#
_symmetry.space_group_name_H-M   'P 1'
#
loop_
_entity.id
_entity.type
_entity.pdbx_description
1 polymer ?
#
loop_
_entity_poly.entity_id
_entity_poly.type
_entity_poly.pdbx_seq_one_letter_code
_entity_poly.pdbx_strand_id
1 'polypeptide(L)'
;MAKLTDVATLNCREAQWFVLNSYAVGTGGKVAYRDLREFVKALEKAGELKRVRVEVDPVLEITEVTQRIARDPRNSVPHQGPTPASRTSSSAPFNHPIRSSPTPGSLGPALLFEKPKGSRYPLLVNTFGSVKRMCMAFDVDELDEVAGRIRGFLDTKSPQGIFDKIKMLPKLAELASFFPKSVKDGACKEVIRKDGNVNLYDFPILKCWPQDGGRFITFPLVFTKNPENGKRNVGMYRMQVYDERTTGMHWQTQKHGAEHFRRARAQNPQGRIPVSVAMGSDPATTLSGMLPIPPDLDEMMFAGFLRKEPVEMVACETNELEVPANAEIVLEGYVNLNEMRTEGPFGDHTGFYSLEGEYPVFHVECITHRKEPIYLTTVVGPPPQEDFYMGYAVERVFLPVMKMQYPEIVDVAMPAEGIFHNLMIVAIRKSYPGQARKIMNAIWSLGQAMFTKVIVVVDHDVDVHNYSEVVWKALCAIDPERDVQFSLGPVDTLDHAQRMQDYGSKMGIDATRKWPTEGFTRPWPDEILMDEATKKRIADLWKTLEI
;
A
#
# COMPACT_ATOMS: atom_id res chain seq x y z
N MET A 1 16.76 -25.37 6.14
CA MET A 1 17.18 -24.00 6.57
C MET A 1 18.68 -23.70 6.37
N ALA A 2 19.43 -24.44 5.59
CA ALA A 2 20.89 -24.26 5.46
C ALA A 2 21.40 -24.09 4.03
N LYS A 3 20.63 -23.53 3.09
CA LYS A 3 21.05 -23.29 1.69
C LYS A 3 20.58 -21.95 1.09
N LEU A 4 20.03 -21.04 1.87
CA LEU A 4 19.68 -19.68 1.42
C LEU A 4 20.75 -18.63 1.75
N THR A 5 21.81 -19.01 2.47
CA THR A 5 22.89 -18.12 2.90
C THR A 5 23.99 -17.90 1.86
N ASP A 6 24.08 -18.73 0.80
CA ASP A 6 25.17 -18.63 -0.17
C ASP A 6 24.94 -17.63 -1.33
N VAL A 7 23.75 -17.06 -1.47
CA VAL A 7 23.47 -15.99 -2.45
C VAL A 7 23.67 -14.58 -1.85
N ALA A 8 23.64 -14.48 -0.53
CA ALA A 8 23.80 -13.20 0.17
C ALA A 8 25.27 -12.75 0.37
N THR A 9 26.26 -13.56 -0.05
CA THR A 9 27.70 -13.25 0.10
C THR A 9 28.41 -12.79 -1.16
N LEU A 10 27.68 -12.49 -2.24
CA LEU A 10 28.27 -11.74 -3.36
C LEU A 10 28.59 -10.32 -2.86
N ASN A 11 29.88 -10.08 -2.65
CA ASN A 11 30.42 -8.81 -2.16
C ASN A 11 29.94 -7.68 -3.09
N CYS A 12 29.42 -6.60 -2.54
CA CYS A 12 28.83 -5.45 -3.26
C CYS A 12 29.76 -4.89 -4.37
N ARG A 13 31.07 -5.12 -4.26
CA ARG A 13 32.07 -4.78 -5.30
C ARG A 13 32.05 -5.67 -6.53
N GLU A 14 31.73 -6.94 -6.40
CA GLU A 14 31.64 -7.85 -7.55
C GLU A 14 30.35 -7.65 -8.33
N ALA A 15 29.24 -7.33 -7.65
CA ALA A 15 28.00 -6.91 -8.29
C ALA A 15 28.18 -5.57 -9.04
N GLN A 16 28.90 -4.61 -8.46
CA GLN A 16 29.21 -3.34 -9.12
C GLN A 16 30.13 -3.52 -10.36
N TRP A 17 31.07 -4.48 -10.34
CA TRP A 17 31.96 -4.72 -11.48
C TRP A 17 31.21 -5.32 -12.67
N PHE A 18 30.21 -6.18 -12.42
CA PHE A 18 29.33 -6.73 -13.47
C PHE A 18 28.39 -5.68 -14.05
N VAL A 19 27.87 -4.76 -13.23
CA VAL A 19 26.99 -3.65 -13.65
C VAL A 19 27.71 -2.68 -14.59
N LEU A 20 29.01 -2.40 -14.36
CA LEU A 20 29.77 -1.44 -15.19
C LEU A 20 30.07 -1.95 -16.60
N ASN A 21 30.04 -3.26 -16.86
CA ASN A 21 30.36 -3.83 -18.17
C ASN A 21 29.15 -4.31 -19.00
N SER A 22 27.91 -4.28 -18.45
CA SER A 22 26.71 -4.73 -19.16
C SER A 22 25.88 -3.59 -19.78
N TYR A 23 26.38 -2.38 -19.81
CA TYR A 23 25.66 -1.19 -20.32
C TYR A 23 25.41 -1.14 -21.85
N ALA A 24 25.43 -2.28 -22.54
CA ALA A 24 25.25 -2.35 -23.99
C ALA A 24 24.07 -3.22 -24.50
N VAL A 25 23.16 -3.63 -23.64
CA VAL A 25 21.94 -4.34 -24.12
C VAL A 25 20.71 -3.61 -23.62
N GLY A 26 20.24 -2.64 -24.42
CA GLY A 26 19.00 -1.94 -24.21
C GLY A 26 17.79 -2.86 -24.44
N THR A 27 17.14 -3.28 -23.36
CA THR A 27 15.74 -3.65 -23.36
C THR A 27 15.01 -2.62 -22.47
N GLY A 28 15.08 -1.35 -22.86
CA GLY A 28 14.39 -0.25 -22.19
C GLY A 28 12.89 -0.38 -22.37
N GLY A 29 12.18 -0.96 -21.39
CA GLY A 29 10.78 -0.68 -21.20
C GLY A 29 10.66 0.82 -20.94
N LYS A 30 9.79 1.53 -21.66
CA LYS A 30 9.56 2.96 -21.45
C LYS A 30 8.89 3.15 -20.10
N VAL A 31 9.43 4.01 -19.21
CA VAL A 31 8.75 4.40 -17.99
C VAL A 31 7.38 5.01 -18.31
N ALA A 32 6.36 4.59 -17.58
CA ALA A 32 5.00 5.09 -17.79
C ALA A 32 4.92 6.60 -17.59
N TYR A 33 5.46 7.06 -16.46
CA TYR A 33 5.48 8.47 -16.06
C TYR A 33 6.82 8.83 -15.45
N ARG A 34 7.47 9.86 -15.98
CA ARG A 34 8.75 10.34 -15.45
C ARG A 34 8.60 11.07 -14.12
N ASP A 35 7.44 11.70 -13.89
CA ASP A 35 7.13 12.49 -12.71
C ASP A 35 5.61 12.59 -12.46
N LEU A 36 5.23 13.25 -11.35
CA LEU A 36 3.83 13.51 -11.01
C LEU A 36 3.09 14.29 -12.10
N ARG A 37 3.75 15.21 -12.79
CA ARG A 37 3.10 16.09 -13.79
C ARG A 37 2.70 15.33 -15.04
N GLU A 38 3.48 14.35 -15.46
CA GLU A 38 3.09 13.45 -16.56
C GLU A 38 1.88 12.61 -16.17
N PHE A 39 1.85 12.12 -14.92
CA PHE A 39 0.69 11.38 -14.40
C PHE A 39 -0.57 12.27 -14.34
N VAL A 40 -0.46 13.50 -13.83
CA VAL A 40 -1.57 14.48 -13.83
C VAL A 40 -2.12 14.71 -15.23
N LYS A 41 -1.24 14.88 -16.23
CA LYS A 41 -1.67 15.02 -17.65
C LYS A 41 -2.39 13.77 -18.16
N ALA A 42 -1.91 12.59 -17.78
CA ALA A 42 -2.54 11.31 -18.14
C ALA A 42 -3.93 11.17 -17.50
N LEU A 43 -4.06 11.50 -16.22
CA LEU A 43 -5.34 11.52 -15.51
C LEU A 43 -6.33 12.50 -16.17
N GLU A 44 -5.87 13.68 -16.51
CA GLU A 44 -6.70 14.69 -17.20
C GLU A 44 -7.18 14.19 -18.56
N LYS A 45 -6.27 13.61 -19.36
CA LYS A 45 -6.59 13.02 -20.67
C LYS A 45 -7.57 11.85 -20.56
N ALA A 46 -7.47 11.06 -19.49
CA ALA A 46 -8.36 9.92 -19.23
C ALA A 46 -9.72 10.33 -18.63
N GLY A 47 -9.94 11.63 -18.36
CA GLY A 47 -11.14 12.12 -17.68
C GLY A 47 -11.20 11.82 -16.19
N GLU A 48 -10.08 11.38 -15.60
CA GLU A 48 -9.94 10.97 -14.20
C GLU A 48 -9.51 12.12 -13.27
N LEU A 49 -9.39 13.36 -13.78
CA LEU A 49 -9.00 14.53 -13.00
C LEU A 49 -9.94 15.71 -13.27
N LYS A 50 -10.29 16.43 -12.21
CA LYS A 50 -10.99 17.73 -12.29
C LYS A 50 -10.16 18.83 -11.66
N ARG A 51 -10.12 19.99 -12.32
CA ARG A 51 -9.49 21.23 -11.84
C ARG A 51 -10.52 22.07 -11.08
N VAL A 52 -10.17 22.44 -9.85
CA VAL A 52 -10.95 23.36 -9.03
C VAL A 52 -10.27 24.73 -9.08
N ARG A 53 -10.89 25.68 -9.79
CA ARG A 53 -10.30 27.01 -10.08
C ARG A 53 -10.70 28.11 -9.11
N VAL A 54 -11.70 27.84 -8.28
CA VAL A 54 -12.11 28.75 -7.21
C VAL A 54 -11.17 28.61 -6.02
N GLU A 55 -11.04 29.66 -5.23
CA GLU A 55 -10.30 29.59 -3.97
C GLU A 55 -11.02 28.69 -2.98
N VAL A 56 -10.29 27.77 -2.34
CA VAL A 56 -10.79 26.82 -1.32
C VAL A 56 -9.79 26.74 -0.17
N ASP A 57 -10.27 26.75 1.06
CA ASP A 57 -9.40 26.73 2.24
C ASP A 57 -8.83 25.31 2.50
N PRO A 58 -7.52 25.15 2.65
CA PRO A 58 -6.90 23.89 3.08
C PRO A 58 -7.34 23.44 4.48
N VAL A 59 -7.91 24.34 5.26
CA VAL A 59 -8.49 24.03 6.56
C VAL A 59 -9.95 23.63 6.36
N LEU A 60 -10.24 22.34 6.45
CA LEU A 60 -11.56 21.70 6.38
C LEU A 60 -12.24 21.68 4.99
N GLU A 61 -12.20 22.79 4.21
CA GLU A 61 -13.02 22.91 3.00
C GLU A 61 -12.57 21.97 1.89
N ILE A 62 -11.26 21.85 1.64
CA ILE A 62 -10.74 20.90 0.63
C ILE A 62 -11.13 19.46 0.99
N THR A 63 -11.07 19.12 2.27
CA THR A 63 -11.53 17.80 2.77
C THR A 63 -13.01 17.59 2.50
N GLU A 64 -13.86 18.56 2.82
CA GLU A 64 -15.31 18.45 2.61
C GLU A 64 -15.66 18.31 1.11
N VAL A 65 -15.00 19.06 0.22
CA VAL A 65 -15.18 18.90 -1.23
C VAL A 65 -14.79 17.49 -1.68
N THR A 66 -13.65 16.99 -1.19
CA THR A 66 -13.16 15.65 -1.50
C THR A 66 -14.14 14.57 -1.01
N GLN A 67 -14.66 14.71 0.22
CA GLN A 67 -15.64 13.81 0.81
C GLN A 67 -16.96 13.76 0.03
N ARG A 68 -17.49 14.91 -0.39
CA ARG A 68 -18.72 14.95 -1.19
C ARG A 68 -18.57 14.24 -2.52
N ILE A 69 -17.42 14.39 -3.16
CA ILE A 69 -17.14 13.71 -4.44
C ILE A 69 -16.95 12.21 -4.20
N ALA A 70 -16.23 11.81 -3.18
CA ALA A 70 -16.01 10.41 -2.84
C ALA A 70 -17.32 9.66 -2.51
N ARG A 71 -18.29 10.34 -1.93
CA ARG A 71 -19.60 9.77 -1.52
C ARG A 71 -20.73 10.01 -2.52
N ASP A 72 -20.46 10.60 -3.66
CA ASP A 72 -21.47 10.80 -4.70
C ASP A 72 -21.89 9.44 -5.27
N PRO A 73 -23.19 9.05 -5.15
CA PRO A 73 -23.66 7.76 -5.64
C PRO A 73 -23.40 7.53 -7.14
N ARG A 74 -23.25 8.61 -7.92
CA ARG A 74 -22.92 8.54 -9.35
C ARG A 74 -21.50 8.02 -9.60
N ASN A 75 -20.62 8.10 -8.62
CA ASN A 75 -19.25 7.60 -8.69
C ASN A 75 -19.13 6.14 -8.21
N SER A 76 -20.15 5.61 -7.52
CA SER A 76 -20.18 4.23 -7.06
C SER A 76 -20.54 3.27 -8.21
N VAL A 77 -19.62 3.04 -9.12
CA VAL A 77 -19.73 1.93 -10.08
C VAL A 77 -19.38 0.65 -9.30
N PRO A 78 -20.23 -0.40 -9.34
CA PRO A 78 -19.88 -1.67 -8.73
C PRO A 78 -18.55 -2.15 -9.29
N HIS A 79 -17.55 -2.41 -8.43
CA HIS A 79 -16.34 -3.08 -8.84
C HIS A 79 -16.74 -4.50 -9.25
N GLN A 80 -16.71 -4.79 -10.54
CA GLN A 80 -16.65 -6.17 -11.00
C GLN A 80 -15.23 -6.62 -10.67
N GLY A 81 -15.08 -7.49 -9.67
CA GLY A 81 -13.80 -8.14 -9.38
C GLY A 81 -13.19 -8.70 -10.66
N PRO A 82 -11.89 -9.02 -10.67
CA PRO A 82 -11.20 -9.47 -11.86
C PRO A 82 -12.03 -10.54 -12.53
N THR A 83 -12.37 -10.30 -13.78
CA THR A 83 -13.10 -11.28 -14.61
C THR A 83 -12.32 -12.59 -14.57
N PRO A 84 -12.92 -13.74 -14.33
CA PRO A 84 -12.19 -14.98 -14.10
C PRO A 84 -11.55 -15.55 -15.37
N ALA A 85 -10.80 -14.73 -16.11
CA ALA A 85 -10.08 -15.15 -17.31
C ALA A 85 -8.91 -16.11 -17.03
N SER A 86 -8.52 -16.28 -15.75
CA SER A 86 -7.45 -17.20 -15.36
C SER A 86 -7.94 -18.50 -14.69
N ARG A 87 -9.22 -18.73 -14.56
CA ARG A 87 -9.76 -20.00 -14.05
C ARG A 87 -9.81 -21.05 -15.16
N THR A 88 -8.64 -21.58 -15.57
CA THR A 88 -8.54 -22.82 -16.32
C THR A 88 -8.79 -23.99 -15.38
N SER A 89 -10.00 -24.22 -14.97
CA SER A 89 -10.50 -25.51 -14.51
C SER A 89 -12.04 -25.48 -14.53
N SER A 90 -12.61 -26.51 -15.05
CA SER A 90 -13.95 -26.85 -15.45
C SER A 90 -15.07 -26.67 -14.38
N SER A 91 -15.19 -25.49 -13.79
CA SER A 91 -16.36 -25.12 -13.00
C SER A 91 -16.81 -23.73 -13.46
N ALA A 92 -17.96 -23.67 -14.11
CA ALA A 92 -18.58 -22.44 -14.55
C ALA A 92 -18.70 -21.44 -13.40
N PRO A 93 -18.55 -20.12 -13.67
CA PRO A 93 -18.73 -19.10 -12.64
C PRO A 93 -20.18 -19.14 -12.17
N PHE A 94 -20.39 -19.36 -10.88
CA PHE A 94 -21.71 -19.31 -10.26
C PHE A 94 -22.18 -17.86 -10.27
N ASN A 95 -23.11 -17.51 -11.15
CA ASN A 95 -23.91 -16.30 -11.02
C ASN A 95 -24.97 -16.52 -9.95
N HIS A 96 -24.59 -16.45 -8.66
CA HIS A 96 -25.57 -16.36 -7.60
C HIS A 96 -26.20 -14.97 -7.62
N PRO A 97 -27.55 -14.88 -7.45
CA PRO A 97 -28.27 -13.59 -7.51
C PRO A 97 -28.06 -12.70 -6.29
N ILE A 98 -27.24 -13.09 -5.32
CA ILE A 98 -26.89 -12.24 -4.19
C ILE A 98 -25.93 -11.17 -4.71
N ARG A 99 -26.45 -9.95 -4.85
CA ARG A 99 -25.66 -8.80 -5.25
C ARG A 99 -24.64 -8.50 -4.16
N SER A 100 -23.37 -8.40 -4.53
CA SER A 100 -22.32 -7.82 -3.68
C SER A 100 -22.73 -6.43 -3.20
N SER A 101 -22.45 -6.11 -1.94
CA SER A 101 -22.36 -4.70 -1.55
C SER A 101 -21.33 -4.05 -2.49
N PRO A 102 -21.68 -2.99 -3.20
CA PRO A 102 -20.75 -2.41 -4.15
C PRO A 102 -19.57 -1.84 -3.38
N THR A 103 -18.42 -2.51 -3.46
CA THR A 103 -17.17 -1.80 -3.21
C THR A 103 -17.14 -0.66 -4.21
N PRO A 104 -16.96 0.60 -3.79
CA PRO A 104 -16.97 1.71 -4.73
C PRO A 104 -15.91 1.46 -5.81
N GLY A 105 -16.31 1.45 -7.07
CA GLY A 105 -15.36 1.32 -8.19
C GLY A 105 -14.45 2.55 -8.30
N SER A 106 -14.88 3.67 -7.71
CA SER A 106 -14.17 4.93 -7.72
C SER A 106 -14.71 5.87 -6.64
N LEU A 107 -13.82 6.67 -6.04
CA LEU A 107 -14.17 7.83 -5.19
C LEU A 107 -14.34 9.12 -6.03
N GLY A 108 -14.80 8.99 -7.26
CA GLY A 108 -14.82 10.11 -8.20
C GLY A 108 -13.42 10.50 -8.70
N PRO A 109 -13.28 11.58 -9.46
CA PRO A 109 -12.01 12.00 -10.04
C PRO A 109 -10.98 12.46 -9.00
N ALA A 110 -9.71 12.43 -9.37
CA ALA A 110 -8.67 13.20 -8.71
C ALA A 110 -9.00 14.71 -8.80
N LEU A 111 -8.63 15.47 -7.77
CA LEU A 111 -8.92 16.89 -7.69
C LEU A 111 -7.63 17.70 -7.64
N LEU A 112 -7.47 18.63 -8.57
CA LEU A 112 -6.38 19.62 -8.57
C LEU A 112 -6.95 20.99 -8.21
N PHE A 113 -6.74 21.42 -6.96
CA PHE A 113 -7.08 22.76 -6.50
C PHE A 113 -6.00 23.73 -6.94
N GLU A 114 -6.33 24.62 -7.90
CA GLU A 114 -5.37 25.56 -8.48
C GLU A 114 -5.11 26.78 -7.56
N LYS A 115 -6.03 27.08 -6.65
CA LYS A 115 -5.97 28.24 -5.76
C LYS A 115 -6.32 27.87 -4.32
N PRO A 116 -5.46 27.07 -3.62
CA PRO A 116 -5.66 26.88 -2.20
C PRO A 116 -5.44 28.21 -1.45
N LYS A 117 -6.36 28.55 -0.56
CA LYS A 117 -6.27 29.81 0.22
C LYS A 117 -4.97 29.85 1.04
N GLY A 118 -4.28 30.96 0.96
CA GLY A 118 -3.04 31.19 1.72
C GLY A 118 -1.79 30.50 1.12
N SER A 119 -1.90 29.84 -0.03
CA SER A 119 -0.75 29.28 -0.74
C SER A 119 -0.82 29.62 -2.23
N ARG A 120 0.35 29.85 -2.83
CA ARG A 120 0.48 30.03 -4.28
C ARG A 120 0.60 28.70 -5.05
N TYR A 121 0.79 27.60 -4.32
CA TYR A 121 1.04 26.29 -4.93
C TYR A 121 -0.25 25.46 -5.01
N PRO A 122 -0.52 24.82 -6.16
CA PRO A 122 -1.69 23.96 -6.30
C PRO A 122 -1.59 22.71 -5.43
N LEU A 123 -2.76 22.16 -5.08
CA LEU A 123 -2.90 20.94 -4.28
C LEU A 123 -3.60 19.86 -5.07
N LEU A 124 -3.02 18.67 -5.07
CA LEU A 124 -3.57 17.47 -5.70
C LEU A 124 -3.98 16.45 -4.63
N VAL A 125 -5.21 15.95 -4.72
CA VAL A 125 -5.78 14.97 -3.77
C VAL A 125 -6.66 13.96 -4.49
N ASN A 126 -6.94 12.82 -3.84
CA ASN A 126 -7.69 11.70 -4.41
C ASN A 126 -7.08 11.14 -5.69
N THR A 127 -5.76 11.16 -5.76
CA THR A 127 -4.98 10.81 -6.97
C THR A 127 -5.09 9.32 -7.31
N PHE A 128 -5.20 8.46 -6.29
CA PHE A 128 -5.24 7.01 -6.39
C PHE A 128 -6.60 6.39 -6.01
N GLY A 129 -7.64 7.19 -5.86
CA GLY A 129 -8.96 6.78 -5.37
C GLY A 129 -9.83 6.02 -6.38
N SER A 130 -9.25 5.16 -7.23
CA SER A 130 -9.96 4.15 -8.02
C SER A 130 -9.01 3.06 -8.50
N VAL A 131 -9.55 1.85 -8.78
CA VAL A 131 -8.78 0.75 -9.39
C VAL A 131 -8.17 1.18 -10.72
N LYS A 132 -8.92 1.92 -11.55
CA LYS A 132 -8.42 2.44 -12.83
C LYS A 132 -7.19 3.33 -12.64
N ARG A 133 -7.20 4.27 -11.68
CA ARG A 133 -6.05 5.14 -11.42
C ARG A 133 -4.87 4.37 -10.80
N MET A 134 -5.13 3.33 -10.00
CA MET A 134 -4.08 2.43 -9.53
C MET A 134 -3.45 1.64 -10.68
N CYS A 135 -4.24 1.09 -11.60
CA CYS A 135 -3.72 0.45 -12.82
C CYS A 135 -2.91 1.44 -13.67
N MET A 136 -3.41 2.65 -13.87
CA MET A 136 -2.66 3.71 -14.56
C MET A 136 -1.34 4.00 -13.84
N ALA A 137 -1.31 4.08 -12.51
CA ALA A 137 -0.09 4.38 -11.74
C ALA A 137 1.02 3.34 -11.94
N PHE A 138 0.65 2.08 -12.16
CA PHE A 138 1.59 0.97 -12.42
C PHE A 138 1.79 0.65 -13.91
N ASP A 139 1.10 1.34 -14.80
CA ASP A 139 1.12 1.08 -16.25
C ASP A 139 0.77 -0.38 -16.57
N VAL A 140 -0.41 -0.79 -16.10
CA VAL A 140 -0.99 -2.12 -16.31
C VAL A 140 -2.48 -1.98 -16.63
N ASP A 141 -3.04 -2.99 -17.28
CA ASP A 141 -4.49 -3.08 -17.50
C ASP A 141 -5.20 -3.60 -16.25
N GLU A 142 -4.57 -4.54 -15.52
CA GLU A 142 -5.06 -5.13 -14.28
C GLU A 142 -3.93 -5.23 -13.23
N LEU A 143 -4.26 -5.04 -11.94
CA LEU A 143 -3.26 -5.11 -10.85
C LEU A 143 -2.61 -6.50 -10.73
N ASP A 144 -3.30 -7.55 -11.15
CA ASP A 144 -2.77 -8.92 -11.18
C ASP A 144 -1.59 -9.10 -12.15
N GLU A 145 -1.38 -8.20 -13.11
CA GLU A 145 -0.18 -8.20 -13.94
C GLU A 145 1.08 -7.89 -13.13
N VAL A 146 0.99 -6.96 -12.15
CA VAL A 146 2.11 -6.68 -11.22
C VAL A 146 2.40 -7.94 -10.41
N ALA A 147 1.35 -8.61 -9.91
CA ALA A 147 1.46 -9.89 -9.21
C ALA A 147 2.12 -10.97 -10.09
N GLY A 148 1.75 -11.04 -11.37
CA GLY A 148 2.34 -11.95 -12.35
C GLY A 148 3.83 -11.69 -12.57
N ARG A 149 4.25 -10.44 -12.65
CA ARG A 149 5.66 -10.03 -12.76
C ARG A 149 6.46 -10.46 -11.52
N ILE A 150 5.93 -10.22 -10.31
CA ILE A 150 6.56 -10.67 -9.05
C ILE A 150 6.72 -12.18 -9.05
N ARG A 151 5.67 -12.93 -9.39
CA ARG A 151 5.73 -14.40 -9.51
C ARG A 151 6.82 -14.84 -10.47
N GLY A 152 6.92 -14.21 -11.64
CA GLY A 152 7.95 -14.50 -12.64
C GLY A 152 9.39 -14.38 -12.10
N PHE A 153 9.63 -13.48 -11.14
CA PHE A 153 10.92 -13.39 -10.44
C PHE A 153 11.08 -14.44 -9.34
N LEU A 154 10.02 -14.74 -8.60
CA LEU A 154 10.05 -15.70 -7.47
C LEU A 154 10.12 -17.16 -7.93
N ASP A 155 9.46 -17.53 -9.03
CA ASP A 155 9.42 -18.91 -9.57
C ASP A 155 10.74 -19.37 -10.18
N THR A 156 11.84 -18.66 -9.95
CA THR A 156 13.15 -19.02 -10.46
C THR A 156 13.66 -20.26 -9.72
N LYS A 157 13.60 -21.43 -10.37
CA LYS A 157 14.17 -22.68 -9.84
C LYS A 157 15.66 -22.49 -9.60
N SER A 158 16.16 -23.02 -8.48
CA SER A 158 17.61 -23.03 -8.19
C SER A 158 18.35 -23.68 -9.37
N PRO A 159 19.34 -23.01 -9.96
CA PRO A 159 20.04 -23.52 -11.13
C PRO A 159 20.77 -24.82 -10.81
N GLN A 160 20.45 -25.86 -11.53
CA GLN A 160 21.03 -27.21 -11.34
C GLN A 160 22.36 -27.41 -12.13
N GLY A 161 22.72 -26.44 -12.99
CA GLY A 161 23.92 -26.54 -13.80
C GLY A 161 24.38 -25.21 -14.41
N ILE A 162 25.52 -25.24 -15.13
CA ILE A 162 26.12 -24.06 -15.77
C ILE A 162 25.16 -23.44 -16.80
N PHE A 163 24.45 -24.24 -17.58
CA PHE A 163 23.47 -23.73 -18.56
C PHE A 163 22.30 -23.03 -17.92
N ASP A 164 21.84 -23.47 -16.74
CA ASP A 164 20.76 -22.81 -16.00
C ASP A 164 21.24 -21.49 -15.41
N LYS A 165 22.49 -21.42 -14.93
CA LYS A 165 23.13 -20.19 -14.48
C LYS A 165 23.20 -19.15 -15.61
N ILE A 166 23.60 -19.58 -16.82
CA ILE A 166 23.65 -18.70 -17.99
C ILE A 166 22.24 -18.18 -18.36
N LYS A 167 21.20 -19.02 -18.30
CA LYS A 167 19.81 -18.62 -18.54
C LYS A 167 19.27 -17.66 -17.48
N MET A 168 19.84 -17.63 -16.29
CA MET A 168 19.47 -16.68 -15.23
C MET A 168 20.11 -15.29 -15.40
N LEU A 169 21.22 -15.17 -16.14
CA LEU A 169 21.92 -13.90 -16.32
C LEU A 169 21.03 -12.76 -16.81
N PRO A 170 20.14 -12.93 -17.79
CA PRO A 170 19.23 -11.86 -18.21
C PRO A 170 18.29 -11.40 -17.10
N LYS A 171 17.74 -12.32 -16.31
CA LYS A 171 16.86 -11.99 -15.18
C LYS A 171 17.60 -11.24 -14.07
N LEU A 172 18.83 -11.65 -13.77
CA LEU A 172 19.69 -10.96 -12.80
C LEU A 172 20.09 -9.57 -13.31
N ALA A 173 20.38 -9.42 -14.59
CA ALA A 173 20.66 -8.14 -15.22
C ALA A 173 19.42 -7.22 -15.20
N GLU A 174 18.24 -7.77 -15.47
CA GLU A 174 16.97 -7.05 -15.36
C GLU A 174 16.72 -6.57 -13.91
N LEU A 175 16.89 -7.45 -12.92
CA LEU A 175 16.76 -7.10 -11.50
C LEU A 175 17.77 -6.01 -11.10
N ALA A 176 19.02 -6.14 -11.57
CA ALA A 176 20.07 -5.14 -11.32
C ALA A 176 19.75 -3.77 -11.95
N SER A 177 18.98 -3.75 -13.04
CA SER A 177 18.58 -2.51 -13.71
C SER A 177 17.56 -1.69 -12.94
N PHE A 178 16.88 -2.29 -11.94
CA PHE A 178 15.90 -1.58 -11.10
C PHE A 178 16.51 -0.88 -9.89
N PHE A 179 17.79 -1.13 -9.58
CA PHE A 179 18.44 -0.44 -8.45
C PHE A 179 18.49 1.07 -8.70
N PRO A 180 18.25 1.87 -7.64
CA PRO A 180 18.24 3.32 -7.76
C PRO A 180 19.58 3.85 -8.29
N LYS A 181 19.53 4.93 -9.08
CA LYS A 181 20.69 5.52 -9.74
C LYS A 181 20.92 6.92 -9.21
N SER A 182 22.08 7.17 -8.59
CA SER A 182 22.45 8.52 -8.17
C SER A 182 22.71 9.42 -9.36
N VAL A 183 22.11 10.62 -9.33
CA VAL A 183 22.29 11.69 -10.32
C VAL A 183 22.82 12.94 -9.63
N LYS A 184 23.45 13.84 -10.41
CA LYS A 184 24.09 15.04 -9.86
C LYS A 184 23.10 16.13 -9.48
N ASP A 185 21.95 16.19 -10.15
CA ASP A 185 20.94 17.23 -10.00
C ASP A 185 19.54 16.66 -10.26
N GLY A 186 18.50 17.38 -9.84
CA GLY A 186 17.12 16.97 -10.00
C GLY A 186 16.14 18.13 -9.99
N ALA A 187 14.99 17.91 -10.60
CA ALA A 187 13.94 18.91 -10.65
C ALA A 187 13.48 19.37 -9.24
N CYS A 188 13.60 18.51 -8.24
CA CYS A 188 13.30 18.86 -6.85
C CYS A 188 14.24 19.94 -6.27
N LYS A 189 15.33 20.29 -6.95
CA LYS A 189 16.33 21.29 -6.52
C LYS A 189 16.27 22.61 -7.30
N GLU A 190 15.25 22.84 -8.10
CA GLU A 190 15.12 24.11 -8.85
C GLU A 190 15.03 25.35 -7.94
N VAL A 191 14.54 25.18 -6.72
CA VAL A 191 14.51 26.19 -5.65
C VAL A 191 15.04 25.57 -4.38
N ILE A 192 15.98 26.24 -3.73
CA ILE A 192 16.59 25.81 -2.46
C ILE A 192 16.35 26.89 -1.42
N ARG A 193 15.75 26.53 -0.29
CA ARG A 193 15.47 27.42 0.83
C ARG A 193 16.13 26.90 2.10
N LYS A 194 16.99 27.70 2.66
CA LYS A 194 17.73 27.40 3.89
C LYS A 194 17.54 28.53 4.89
N ASP A 195 17.89 28.29 6.13
CA ASP A 195 17.90 29.26 7.21
C ASP A 195 16.55 29.96 7.42
N GLY A 196 16.52 31.30 7.42
CA GLY A 196 15.31 32.13 7.61
C GLY A 196 14.22 31.97 6.54
N ASN A 197 14.54 31.28 5.42
CA ASN A 197 13.60 31.09 4.31
C ASN A 197 12.83 29.75 4.37
N VAL A 198 13.06 28.94 5.39
CA VAL A 198 12.30 27.70 5.63
C VAL A 198 10.96 28.06 6.25
N ASN A 199 9.86 27.72 5.55
CA ASN A 199 8.52 27.93 6.06
C ASN A 199 7.53 26.89 5.49
N LEU A 200 7.07 25.97 6.33
CA LEU A 200 6.11 24.94 5.98
C LEU A 200 4.74 25.49 5.60
N TYR A 201 4.35 26.64 6.15
CA TYR A 201 3.06 27.27 5.85
C TYR A 201 2.95 27.90 4.46
N ASP A 202 4.05 27.94 3.69
CA ASP A 202 3.99 28.32 2.27
C ASP A 202 3.25 27.27 1.42
N PHE A 203 3.14 26.03 1.91
CA PHE A 203 2.46 24.92 1.24
C PHE A 203 1.04 24.74 1.78
N PRO A 204 0.09 24.29 0.94
CA PRO A 204 -1.31 24.13 1.33
C PRO A 204 -1.53 22.84 2.14
N ILE A 205 -0.79 22.68 3.24
CA ILE A 205 -0.90 21.52 4.12
C ILE A 205 -2.28 21.50 4.77
N LEU A 206 -2.96 20.35 4.72
CA LEU A 206 -4.35 20.20 5.15
C LEU A 206 -4.49 20.13 6.68
N LYS A 207 -5.53 20.79 7.21
CA LYS A 207 -6.22 20.35 8.41
C LYS A 207 -7.50 19.67 7.95
N CYS A 208 -7.56 18.32 8.03
CA CYS A 208 -8.66 17.57 7.44
C CYS A 208 -9.94 17.63 8.25
N TRP A 209 -9.84 17.53 9.57
CA TRP A 209 -11.01 17.40 10.44
C TRP A 209 -11.04 18.44 11.57
N PRO A 210 -12.22 18.77 12.08
CA PRO A 210 -12.37 19.85 13.10
C PRO A 210 -11.50 19.67 14.34
N GLN A 211 -11.35 18.42 14.83
CA GLN A 211 -10.58 18.12 16.05
C GLN A 211 -9.12 17.75 15.78
N ASP A 212 -8.64 17.76 14.52
CA ASP A 212 -7.22 17.56 14.25
C ASP A 212 -6.39 18.55 15.05
N GLY A 213 -5.29 18.09 15.65
CA GLY A 213 -4.38 18.90 16.48
C GLY A 213 -3.69 20.03 15.72
N GLY A 214 -3.80 20.05 14.39
CA GLY A 214 -3.20 21.03 13.50
C GLY A 214 -3.30 20.64 12.04
N ARG A 215 -2.38 21.15 11.22
CA ARG A 215 -2.19 20.72 9.83
C ARG A 215 -1.29 19.49 9.79
N PHE A 216 -1.58 18.56 8.88
CA PHE A 216 -0.83 17.32 8.73
C PHE A 216 -0.34 17.12 7.28
N ILE A 217 0.92 16.75 7.13
CA ILE A 217 1.45 16.18 5.89
C ILE A 217 1.03 14.72 5.88
N THR A 218 0.19 14.32 4.92
CA THR A 218 -0.49 13.01 4.92
C THR A 218 0.05 12.03 3.87
N PHE A 219 0.88 12.51 2.93
CA PHE A 219 1.40 11.68 1.84
C PHE A 219 2.92 11.83 1.61
N PRO A 220 3.73 11.80 2.68
CA PRO A 220 5.17 11.96 2.58
C PRO A 220 5.88 10.61 2.36
N LEU A 221 6.97 10.61 1.61
CA LEU A 221 7.99 9.56 1.61
C LEU A 221 9.11 9.98 2.56
N VAL A 222 9.23 9.30 3.69
CA VAL A 222 10.22 9.61 4.72
C VAL A 222 11.43 8.68 4.58
N PHE A 223 12.59 9.27 4.34
CA PHE A 223 13.86 8.60 4.13
C PHE A 223 14.68 8.61 5.41
N THR A 224 15.16 7.45 5.82
CA THR A 224 16.10 7.26 6.92
C THR A 224 17.16 6.23 6.53
N LYS A 225 18.29 6.17 7.25
CA LYS A 225 19.28 5.08 7.15
C LYS A 225 19.38 4.34 8.47
N ASN A 226 19.53 3.05 8.39
CA ASN A 226 19.85 2.22 9.54
C ASN A 226 21.23 2.63 10.09
N PRO A 227 21.34 3.05 11.37
CA PRO A 227 22.60 3.54 11.92
C PRO A 227 23.69 2.47 12.05
N GLU A 228 23.34 1.17 11.95
CA GLU A 228 24.29 0.07 12.08
C GLU A 228 24.90 -0.35 10.75
N ASN A 229 24.13 -0.32 9.66
CA ASN A 229 24.56 -0.88 8.37
C ASN A 229 24.37 0.08 7.19
N GLY A 230 23.83 1.28 7.40
CA GLY A 230 23.63 2.30 6.38
C GLY A 230 22.51 1.99 5.36
N LYS A 231 21.78 0.90 5.51
CA LYS A 231 20.66 0.56 4.61
C LYS A 231 19.56 1.60 4.69
N ARG A 232 19.07 2.01 3.52
CA ARG A 232 17.94 2.94 3.38
C ARG A 232 16.65 2.26 3.82
N ASN A 233 15.75 3.06 4.39
CA ASN A 233 14.35 2.76 4.54
C ASN A 233 13.54 3.95 4.03
N VAL A 234 12.46 3.68 3.32
CA VAL A 234 11.50 4.67 2.89
C VAL A 234 10.11 4.23 3.35
N GLY A 235 9.45 5.07 4.13
CA GLY A 235 8.11 4.77 4.63
C GLY A 235 7.19 5.97 4.57
N MET A 236 5.91 5.72 4.58
CA MET A 236 4.89 6.75 4.62
C MET A 236 4.41 6.93 6.06
N TYR A 237 4.69 8.10 6.65
CA TYR A 237 4.35 8.43 8.02
C TYR A 237 3.77 9.83 8.08
N ARG A 238 2.57 10.00 8.66
CA ARG A 238 1.96 11.33 8.82
C ARG A 238 2.83 12.23 9.67
N MET A 239 2.76 13.54 9.44
CA MET A 239 3.57 14.52 10.14
C MET A 239 2.71 15.73 10.52
N GLN A 240 2.47 15.95 11.82
CA GLN A 240 1.80 17.16 12.32
C GLN A 240 2.73 18.35 12.22
N VAL A 241 2.28 19.42 11.59
CA VAL A 241 3.04 20.69 11.57
C VAL A 241 2.81 21.42 12.89
N TYR A 242 3.90 21.71 13.58
CA TYR A 242 3.87 22.46 14.84
C TYR A 242 4.12 23.97 14.64
N ASP A 243 5.02 24.30 13.75
CA ASP A 243 5.40 25.67 13.38
C ASP A 243 6.03 25.68 11.97
N GLU A 244 6.66 26.80 11.58
CA GLU A 244 7.27 26.99 10.25
C GLU A 244 8.35 25.96 9.92
N ARG A 245 8.96 25.31 10.92
CA ARG A 245 10.17 24.51 10.77
C ARG A 245 10.13 23.17 11.48
N THR A 246 9.09 22.88 12.26
CA THR A 246 9.04 21.62 13.01
C THR A 246 7.75 20.86 12.75
N THR A 247 7.89 19.54 12.73
CA THR A 247 6.76 18.61 12.65
C THR A 247 6.92 17.48 13.65
N GLY A 248 5.80 16.85 14.02
CA GLY A 248 5.82 15.50 14.59
C GLY A 248 6.23 14.48 13.54
N MET A 249 6.82 13.39 14.00
CA MET A 249 7.16 12.26 13.15
C MET A 249 6.45 11.01 13.68
N HIS A 250 5.32 10.64 13.08
CA HIS A 250 4.46 9.56 13.58
C HIS A 250 5.06 8.19 13.30
N TRP A 251 6.14 7.85 13.97
CA TRP A 251 6.78 6.54 13.91
C TRP A 251 6.13 5.57 14.90
N GLN A 252 5.16 4.81 14.43
CA GLN A 252 4.59 3.70 15.21
C GLN A 252 5.67 2.68 15.59
N THR A 253 5.58 2.11 16.77
CA THR A 253 6.60 1.26 17.41
C THR A 253 7.12 0.12 16.53
N GLN A 254 6.26 -0.47 15.71
CA GLN A 254 6.58 -1.65 14.89
C GLN A 254 7.12 -1.31 13.48
N LYS A 255 7.22 -0.04 13.13
CA LYS A 255 7.67 0.39 11.80
C LYS A 255 9.18 0.58 11.74
N HIS A 256 9.77 0.43 10.54
CA HIS A 256 11.22 0.51 10.33
C HIS A 256 11.81 1.87 10.72
N GLY A 257 11.09 2.98 10.49
CA GLY A 257 11.55 4.31 10.95
C GLY A 257 11.72 4.38 12.47
N ALA A 258 10.76 3.81 13.22
CA ALA A 258 10.86 3.70 14.68
C ALA A 258 12.04 2.80 15.12
N GLU A 259 12.31 1.74 14.36
CA GLU A 259 13.45 0.86 14.63
C GLU A 259 14.78 1.60 14.44
N HIS A 260 14.95 2.37 13.35
CA HIS A 260 16.12 3.20 13.14
C HIS A 260 16.31 4.22 14.27
N PHE A 261 15.23 4.88 14.69
CA PHE A 261 15.23 5.81 15.83
C PHE A 261 15.71 5.12 17.11
N ARG A 262 15.16 3.94 17.47
CA ARG A 262 15.55 3.20 18.67
C ARG A 262 17.01 2.78 18.65
N ARG A 263 17.51 2.27 17.50
CA ARG A 263 18.91 1.87 17.34
C ARG A 263 19.85 3.06 17.46
N ALA A 264 19.54 4.17 16.81
CA ALA A 264 20.33 5.39 16.93
C ALA A 264 20.37 5.90 18.38
N ARG A 265 19.19 5.92 19.06
CA ARG A 265 19.07 6.34 20.45
C ARG A 265 19.86 5.44 21.42
N ALA A 266 19.90 4.13 21.15
CA ALA A 266 20.69 3.18 21.94
C ALA A 266 22.21 3.45 21.81
N GLN A 267 22.67 3.90 20.63
CA GLN A 267 24.09 4.23 20.40
C GLN A 267 24.48 5.60 20.98
N ASN A 268 23.63 6.61 20.82
CA ASN A 268 23.87 7.97 21.29
C ASN A 268 22.55 8.68 21.68
N PRO A 269 22.09 8.57 22.92
CA PRO A 269 20.80 9.15 23.35
C PRO A 269 20.68 10.67 23.19
N GLN A 270 21.78 11.39 23.12
CA GLN A 270 21.82 12.85 22.95
C GLN A 270 22.12 13.26 21.49
N GLY A 271 22.19 12.28 20.60
CA GLY A 271 22.46 12.50 19.19
C GLY A 271 21.24 12.91 18.38
N ARG A 272 21.42 12.90 17.06
CA ARG A 272 20.38 13.11 16.08
C ARG A 272 20.55 12.15 14.92
N ILE A 273 19.46 11.85 14.21
CA ILE A 273 19.50 11.12 12.94
C ILE A 273 19.04 12.03 11.80
N PRO A 274 19.68 11.96 10.63
CA PRO A 274 19.21 12.65 9.45
C PRO A 274 17.91 12.06 8.97
N VAL A 275 17.01 12.92 8.54
CA VAL A 275 15.73 12.57 7.93
C VAL A 275 15.51 13.48 6.72
N SER A 276 15.01 12.90 5.63
CA SER A 276 14.56 13.67 4.48
C SER A 276 13.17 13.17 4.05
N VAL A 277 12.35 14.08 3.58
CA VAL A 277 10.94 13.81 3.23
C VAL A 277 10.70 14.28 1.82
N ALA A 278 10.32 13.37 0.91
CA ALA A 278 9.96 13.72 -0.45
C ALA A 278 8.45 13.60 -0.67
N MET A 279 7.90 14.54 -1.41
CA MET A 279 6.47 14.57 -1.77
C MET A 279 6.30 14.79 -3.26
N GLY A 280 5.36 14.05 -3.87
CA GLY A 280 5.00 14.27 -5.27
C GLY A 280 6.01 13.74 -6.29
N SER A 281 6.60 12.55 -6.05
CA SER A 281 7.34 11.80 -7.08
C SER A 281 6.40 11.19 -8.11
N ASP A 282 6.94 10.46 -9.10
CA ASP A 282 6.10 9.65 -9.98
C ASP A 282 5.22 8.67 -9.17
N PRO A 283 4.09 8.22 -9.73
CA PRO A 283 3.11 7.45 -8.96
C PRO A 283 3.64 6.13 -8.41
N ALA A 284 4.45 5.38 -9.16
CA ALA A 284 5.00 4.10 -8.71
C ALA A 284 6.01 4.30 -7.56
N THR A 285 6.85 5.33 -7.65
CA THR A 285 7.77 5.70 -6.55
C THR A 285 7.00 6.15 -5.32
N THR A 286 5.96 6.95 -5.48
CA THR A 286 5.11 7.41 -4.36
C THR A 286 4.45 6.22 -3.66
N LEU A 287 3.88 5.28 -4.40
CA LEU A 287 3.20 4.11 -3.84
C LEU A 287 4.16 3.09 -3.22
N SER A 288 5.43 3.06 -3.64
CA SER A 288 6.40 2.10 -3.06
C SER A 288 6.63 2.29 -1.56
N GLY A 289 6.51 3.52 -1.04
CA GLY A 289 6.71 3.82 0.38
C GLY A 289 5.64 3.27 1.32
N MET A 290 4.52 2.76 0.79
CA MET A 290 3.47 2.13 1.60
C MET A 290 3.49 0.59 1.54
N LEU A 291 4.28 0.01 0.64
CA LEU A 291 4.32 -1.43 0.43
C LEU A 291 5.02 -2.15 1.59
N PRO A 292 4.50 -3.27 2.09
CA PRO A 292 5.09 -4.03 3.18
C PRO A 292 6.30 -4.87 2.70
N ILE A 293 7.35 -4.19 2.29
CA ILE A 293 8.57 -4.81 1.78
C ILE A 293 9.39 -5.38 2.95
N PRO A 294 10.02 -6.56 2.80
CA PRO A 294 10.92 -7.10 3.81
C PRO A 294 12.07 -6.13 4.16
N PRO A 295 12.55 -6.12 5.42
CA PRO A 295 13.54 -5.13 5.91
C PRO A 295 14.87 -5.06 5.13
N ASP A 296 15.18 -6.11 4.36
CA ASP A 296 16.43 -6.21 3.60
C ASP A 296 16.33 -5.75 2.15
N LEU A 297 15.13 -5.42 1.67
CA LEU A 297 14.89 -4.89 0.33
C LEU A 297 14.78 -3.36 0.37
N ASP A 298 15.36 -2.71 -0.63
CA ASP A 298 15.29 -1.25 -0.80
C ASP A 298 13.97 -0.89 -1.52
N GLU A 299 13.16 -0.02 -0.91
CA GLU A 299 11.89 0.46 -1.48
C GLU A 299 12.09 1.15 -2.83
N MET A 300 13.23 1.83 -3.03
CA MET A 300 13.55 2.49 -4.30
C MET A 300 13.93 1.49 -5.40
N MET A 301 14.52 0.34 -5.04
CA MET A 301 14.70 -0.77 -5.98
C MET A 301 13.33 -1.35 -6.39
N PHE A 302 12.44 -1.51 -5.42
CA PHE A 302 11.09 -2.02 -5.72
C PHE A 302 10.28 -1.01 -6.55
N ALA A 303 10.43 0.30 -6.27
CA ALA A 303 9.89 1.35 -7.13
C ALA A 303 10.42 1.23 -8.57
N GLY A 304 11.72 0.98 -8.73
CA GLY A 304 12.34 0.70 -10.05
C GLY A 304 11.73 -0.50 -10.74
N PHE A 305 11.45 -1.58 -10.01
CA PHE A 305 10.72 -2.74 -10.53
C PHE A 305 9.31 -2.38 -10.99
N LEU A 306 8.55 -1.63 -10.20
CA LEU A 306 7.18 -1.21 -10.55
C LEU A 306 7.16 -0.36 -11.81
N ARG A 307 8.03 0.65 -11.89
CA ARG A 307 8.11 1.60 -13.00
C ARG A 307 8.92 1.10 -14.21
N LYS A 308 9.52 -0.08 -14.12
CA LYS A 308 10.35 -0.72 -15.18
C LYS A 308 11.63 0.06 -15.52
N GLU A 309 12.02 1.02 -14.70
CA GLU A 309 13.25 1.82 -14.81
C GLU A 309 13.76 2.23 -13.42
N PRO A 310 15.08 2.42 -13.23
CA PRO A 310 15.63 2.83 -11.95
C PRO A 310 15.07 4.18 -11.51
N VAL A 311 14.87 4.35 -10.21
CA VAL A 311 14.59 5.67 -9.64
C VAL A 311 15.87 6.49 -9.65
N GLU A 312 15.84 7.67 -10.24
CA GLU A 312 16.93 8.62 -10.14
C GLU A 312 16.90 9.31 -8.77
N MET A 313 18.02 9.21 -8.03
CA MET A 313 18.16 9.75 -6.69
C MET A 313 19.18 10.88 -6.70
N VAL A 314 18.88 11.97 -6.01
CA VAL A 314 19.79 13.11 -5.85
C VAL A 314 20.17 13.30 -4.38
N ALA A 315 21.42 13.61 -4.10
CA ALA A 315 21.91 13.88 -2.74
C ALA A 315 21.18 15.10 -2.15
N CYS A 316 20.84 15.04 -0.87
CA CYS A 316 20.27 16.17 -0.14
C CYS A 316 21.27 17.33 0.03
N GLU A 317 20.79 18.51 0.40
CA GLU A 317 21.58 19.73 0.59
C GLU A 317 22.20 19.85 1.98
N THR A 318 21.58 19.22 2.98
CA THR A 318 21.94 19.41 4.40
C THR A 318 22.33 18.12 5.12
N ASN A 319 22.12 16.96 4.49
CA ASN A 319 22.47 15.67 5.08
C ASN A 319 22.90 14.65 4.01
N GLU A 320 23.37 13.48 4.43
CA GLU A 320 23.91 12.42 3.57
C GLU A 320 22.85 11.50 2.93
N LEU A 321 21.58 11.86 3.02
CA LEU A 321 20.50 11.10 2.39
C LEU A 321 20.37 11.45 0.91
N GLU A 322 19.72 10.57 0.18
CA GLU A 322 19.31 10.80 -1.20
C GLU A 322 17.78 10.68 -1.31
N VAL A 323 17.19 11.48 -2.18
CA VAL A 323 15.75 11.54 -2.44
C VAL A 323 15.46 11.44 -3.92
N PRO A 324 14.26 11.06 -4.36
CA PRO A 324 13.90 11.03 -5.78
C PRO A 324 14.10 12.41 -6.44
N ALA A 325 14.91 12.43 -7.49
CA ALA A 325 15.26 13.66 -8.21
C ALA A 325 14.06 14.35 -8.87
N ASN A 326 12.97 13.60 -9.11
CA ASN A 326 11.73 14.06 -9.74
C ASN A 326 10.67 14.54 -8.73
N ALA A 327 10.93 14.54 -7.43
CA ALA A 327 9.98 14.99 -6.41
C ALA A 327 9.55 16.46 -6.63
N GLU A 328 8.34 16.78 -6.25
CA GLU A 328 7.84 18.16 -6.31
C GLU A 328 8.39 19.00 -5.15
N ILE A 329 8.46 18.43 -3.94
CA ILE A 329 8.90 19.09 -2.70
C ILE A 329 9.74 18.12 -1.89
N VAL A 330 10.84 18.59 -1.29
CA VAL A 330 11.67 17.85 -0.36
C VAL A 330 11.87 18.69 0.90
N LEU A 331 11.72 18.07 2.06
CA LEU A 331 12.08 18.62 3.36
C LEU A 331 13.32 17.88 3.86
N GLU A 332 14.35 18.57 4.26
CA GLU A 332 15.59 17.99 4.75
C GLU A 332 15.89 18.49 6.16
N GLY A 333 16.40 17.61 7.00
CA GLY A 333 16.74 17.97 8.37
C GLY A 333 17.05 16.75 9.23
N TYR A 334 16.64 16.79 10.48
CA TYR A 334 16.98 15.76 11.46
C TYR A 334 15.90 15.58 12.52
N VAL A 335 15.99 14.46 13.22
CA VAL A 335 15.24 14.18 14.45
C VAL A 335 16.23 14.08 15.61
N ASN A 336 16.01 14.84 16.69
CA ASN A 336 16.74 14.72 17.93
C ASN A 336 16.27 13.46 18.70
N LEU A 337 17.22 12.66 19.18
CA LEU A 337 16.92 11.36 19.80
C LEU A 337 16.37 11.48 21.24
N ASN A 338 16.44 12.68 21.83
CA ASN A 338 15.94 12.98 23.18
C ASN A 338 14.77 13.97 23.19
N GLU A 339 14.22 14.35 22.01
CA GLU A 339 13.14 15.31 21.90
C GLU A 339 11.85 14.65 21.45
N MET A 340 10.83 14.75 22.28
CA MET A 340 9.49 14.25 22.00
C MET A 340 8.49 15.41 22.19
N ARG A 341 7.42 15.40 21.41
CA ARG A 341 6.35 16.37 21.51
C ARG A 341 5.00 15.70 21.25
N THR A 342 3.95 16.17 21.91
CA THR A 342 2.59 15.68 21.73
C THR A 342 2.13 15.90 20.29
N GLU A 343 1.67 14.83 19.64
CA GLU A 343 1.08 14.80 18.30
C GLU A 343 -0.35 14.30 18.40
N GLY A 344 -1.23 14.88 17.61
CA GLY A 344 -2.63 14.52 17.56
C GLY A 344 -3.53 15.55 18.26
N PRO A 345 -4.84 15.22 18.38
CA PRO A 345 -5.50 14.10 17.71
C PRO A 345 -5.48 14.24 16.18
N PHE A 346 -5.71 13.14 15.48
CA PHE A 346 -5.79 13.11 14.02
C PHE A 346 -6.96 12.24 13.57
N GLY A 347 -7.81 12.77 12.71
CA GLY A 347 -8.89 12.00 12.07
C GLY A 347 -8.30 11.00 11.08
N ASP A 348 -8.24 9.71 11.49
CA ASP A 348 -7.49 8.68 10.80
C ASP A 348 -8.38 7.76 9.94
N HIS A 349 -7.75 6.84 9.20
CA HIS A 349 -8.40 5.89 8.28
C HIS A 349 -9.39 4.94 8.97
N THR A 350 -9.31 4.81 10.28
CA THR A 350 -10.32 4.08 11.07
C THR A 350 -11.69 4.76 11.08
N GLY A 351 -11.78 6.03 10.65
CA GLY A 351 -12.97 6.86 10.77
C GLY A 351 -13.16 7.48 12.16
N PHE A 352 -12.19 7.30 13.04
CA PHE A 352 -12.15 7.86 14.39
C PHE A 352 -10.88 8.69 14.57
N TYR A 353 -10.91 9.62 15.52
CA TYR A 353 -9.70 10.35 15.90
C TYR A 353 -8.73 9.42 16.65
N SER A 354 -7.46 9.44 16.25
CA SER A 354 -6.40 8.86 17.07
C SER A 354 -6.25 9.67 18.37
N LEU A 355 -5.80 9.00 19.41
CA LEU A 355 -5.42 9.69 20.64
C LEU A 355 -4.15 10.51 20.43
N GLU A 356 -3.96 11.53 21.26
CA GLU A 356 -2.69 12.23 21.39
C GLU A 356 -1.60 11.28 21.89
N GLY A 357 -0.36 11.49 21.43
CA GLY A 357 0.78 10.69 21.83
C GLY A 357 2.10 11.45 21.69
N GLU A 358 3.13 10.99 22.39
CA GLU A 358 4.47 11.56 22.32
C GLU A 358 5.24 10.97 21.14
N TYR A 359 5.63 11.83 20.19
CA TYR A 359 6.39 11.43 19.01
C TYR A 359 7.64 12.29 18.83
N PRO A 360 8.68 11.75 18.15
CA PRO A 360 9.88 12.52 17.84
C PRO A 360 9.57 13.79 17.03
N VAL A 361 10.37 14.82 17.25
CA VAL A 361 10.27 16.09 16.52
C VAL A 361 11.24 16.09 15.35
N PHE A 362 10.73 16.33 14.15
CA PHE A 362 11.52 16.54 12.95
C PHE A 362 11.77 18.04 12.74
N HIS A 363 13.03 18.44 12.71
CA HIS A 363 13.51 19.80 12.47
C HIS A 363 13.88 19.96 11.00
N VAL A 364 13.20 20.86 10.29
CA VAL A 364 13.45 21.16 8.88
C VAL A 364 14.50 22.25 8.76
N GLU A 365 15.66 21.91 8.20
CA GLU A 365 16.78 22.83 7.96
C GLU A 365 16.78 23.40 6.53
N CYS A 366 16.22 22.62 5.58
CA CYS A 366 16.15 23.00 4.18
C CYS A 366 14.86 22.52 3.55
N ILE A 367 14.27 23.34 2.68
CA ILE A 367 13.19 22.95 1.77
C ILE A 367 13.72 23.13 0.35
N THR A 368 13.72 22.04 -0.44
CA THR A 368 13.96 22.15 -1.87
C THR A 368 12.68 21.79 -2.63
N HIS A 369 12.47 22.44 -3.76
CA HIS A 369 11.24 22.18 -4.53
C HIS A 369 11.38 22.64 -5.99
N ARG A 370 10.50 22.16 -6.85
CA ARG A 370 10.32 22.69 -8.21
C ARG A 370 9.87 24.15 -8.15
N LYS A 371 10.09 24.93 -9.21
CA LYS A 371 9.69 26.35 -9.25
C LYS A 371 8.23 26.57 -8.91
N GLU A 372 7.35 25.70 -9.42
CA GLU A 372 5.90 25.70 -9.19
C GLU A 372 5.46 24.30 -8.76
N PRO A 373 5.76 23.89 -7.50
CA PRO A 373 5.50 22.53 -7.07
C PRO A 373 3.99 22.27 -6.92
N ILE A 374 3.59 21.05 -7.23
CA ILE A 374 2.25 20.53 -6.90
C ILE A 374 2.35 19.84 -5.54
N TYR A 375 1.56 20.31 -4.57
CA TYR A 375 1.49 19.67 -3.27
C TYR A 375 0.57 18.45 -3.36
N LEU A 376 1.17 17.25 -3.35
CA LEU A 376 0.45 15.99 -3.32
C LEU A 376 0.06 15.64 -1.88
N THR A 377 -1.21 15.31 -1.65
CA THR A 377 -1.75 14.98 -0.34
C THR A 377 -2.86 13.94 -0.46
N THR A 378 -3.24 13.30 0.64
CA THR A 378 -4.42 12.45 0.72
C THR A 378 -5.28 12.85 1.92
N VAL A 379 -6.59 12.64 1.81
CA VAL A 379 -7.54 12.74 2.90
C VAL A 379 -7.80 11.33 3.40
N VAL A 380 -7.59 11.11 4.70
CA VAL A 380 -8.01 9.89 5.40
C VAL A 380 -9.19 10.19 6.31
N GLY A 381 -9.96 9.16 6.68
CA GLY A 381 -11.16 9.35 7.50
C GLY A 381 -12.11 8.17 7.37
N PRO A 382 -13.42 8.36 7.62
CA PRO A 382 -14.39 7.26 7.52
C PRO A 382 -14.34 6.57 6.16
N PRO A 383 -14.20 5.24 6.12
CA PRO A 383 -14.04 4.49 4.87
C PRO A 383 -15.31 4.54 3.99
N PRO A 384 -15.19 4.35 2.66
CA PRO A 384 -13.94 4.21 1.94
C PRO A 384 -13.27 5.57 1.65
N GLN A 385 -11.92 5.57 1.66
CA GLN A 385 -11.10 6.71 1.22
C GLN A 385 -10.06 6.23 0.18
N GLU A 386 -9.23 7.13 -0.30
CA GLU A 386 -8.16 6.84 -1.27
C GLU A 386 -7.24 5.70 -0.83
N ASP A 387 -6.96 5.61 0.46
CA ASP A 387 -6.14 4.58 1.11
C ASP A 387 -6.70 3.15 0.93
N PHE A 388 -8.02 2.99 0.79
CA PHE A 388 -8.63 1.69 0.45
C PHE A 388 -8.07 1.15 -0.88
N TYR A 389 -7.97 1.97 -1.92
CA TYR A 389 -7.44 1.51 -3.22
C TYR A 389 -5.94 1.24 -3.16
N MET A 390 -5.22 1.97 -2.33
CA MET A 390 -3.82 1.68 -2.03
C MET A 390 -3.68 0.33 -1.31
N GLY A 391 -4.52 0.06 -0.30
CA GLY A 391 -4.60 -1.24 0.37
C GLY A 391 -4.97 -2.38 -0.58
N TYR A 392 -5.91 -2.17 -1.48
CA TYR A 392 -6.28 -3.13 -2.52
C TYR A 392 -5.11 -3.45 -3.46
N ALA A 393 -4.32 -2.45 -3.86
CA ALA A 393 -3.11 -2.70 -4.64
C ALA A 393 -2.08 -3.53 -3.86
N VAL A 394 -1.89 -3.25 -2.56
CA VAL A 394 -1.03 -4.08 -1.69
C VAL A 394 -1.51 -5.52 -1.67
N GLU A 395 -2.80 -5.74 -1.47
CA GLU A 395 -3.43 -7.06 -1.47
C GLU A 395 -3.09 -7.84 -2.75
N ARG A 396 -3.32 -7.23 -3.92
CA ARG A 396 -3.05 -7.89 -5.22
C ARG A 396 -1.56 -8.13 -5.46
N VAL A 397 -0.73 -7.14 -5.19
CA VAL A 397 0.73 -7.20 -5.41
C VAL A 397 1.39 -8.27 -4.53
N PHE A 398 0.94 -8.47 -3.28
CA PHE A 398 1.55 -9.41 -2.34
C PHE A 398 0.90 -10.79 -2.30
N LEU A 399 -0.26 -10.99 -2.93
CA LEU A 399 -0.91 -12.29 -3.01
C LEU A 399 0.03 -13.42 -3.53
N PRO A 400 0.89 -13.22 -4.58
CA PRO A 400 1.82 -14.25 -5.02
C PRO A 400 2.85 -14.64 -3.95
N VAL A 401 3.31 -13.69 -3.14
CA VAL A 401 4.26 -13.97 -2.05
C VAL A 401 3.60 -14.82 -0.97
N MET A 402 2.34 -14.52 -0.63
CA MET A 402 1.55 -15.34 0.30
C MET A 402 1.34 -16.76 -0.26
N LYS A 403 0.98 -16.89 -1.55
CA LYS A 403 0.79 -18.19 -2.21
C LYS A 403 2.06 -19.02 -2.30
N MET A 404 3.21 -18.39 -2.40
CA MET A 404 4.50 -19.09 -2.41
C MET A 404 4.77 -19.77 -1.06
N GLN A 405 4.43 -19.12 0.05
CA GLN A 405 4.59 -19.69 1.39
C GLN A 405 3.45 -20.62 1.79
N TYR A 406 2.24 -20.31 1.34
CA TYR A 406 0.99 -21.02 1.65
C TYR A 406 0.22 -21.33 0.38
N PRO A 407 0.60 -22.41 -0.36
CA PRO A 407 0.03 -22.73 -1.68
C PRO A 407 -1.47 -23.00 -1.67
N GLU A 408 -2.01 -23.36 -0.51
CA GLU A 408 -3.44 -23.54 -0.31
C GLU A 408 -4.26 -22.26 -0.40
N ILE A 409 -3.66 -21.08 -0.22
CA ILE A 409 -4.34 -19.79 -0.41
C ILE A 409 -4.70 -19.62 -1.88
N VAL A 410 -5.98 -19.43 -2.16
CA VAL A 410 -6.50 -19.19 -3.52
C VAL A 410 -6.61 -17.70 -3.78
N ASP A 411 -7.20 -16.96 -2.83
CA ASP A 411 -7.37 -15.53 -2.91
C ASP A 411 -7.52 -14.91 -1.53
N VAL A 412 -7.36 -13.59 -1.44
CA VAL A 412 -7.57 -12.79 -0.24
C VAL A 412 -8.35 -11.52 -0.58
N ALA A 413 -9.06 -10.97 0.40
CA ALA A 413 -9.67 -9.66 0.29
C ALA A 413 -9.57 -8.90 1.62
N MET A 414 -9.28 -7.60 1.54
CA MET A 414 -9.29 -6.67 2.66
C MET A 414 -10.39 -5.62 2.41
N PRO A 415 -11.64 -5.85 2.88
CA PRO A 415 -12.75 -4.95 2.66
C PRO A 415 -12.50 -3.52 3.17
N ALA A 416 -13.10 -2.52 2.53
CA ALA A 416 -13.00 -1.13 2.96
C ALA A 416 -13.49 -0.95 4.41
N GLU A 417 -14.56 -1.65 4.78
CA GLU A 417 -15.14 -1.65 6.13
C GLU A 417 -14.20 -2.28 7.17
N GLY A 418 -13.27 -3.13 6.71
CA GLY A 418 -12.20 -3.72 7.51
C GLY A 418 -10.97 -2.83 7.64
N ILE A 419 -10.95 -1.64 7.01
CA ILE A 419 -9.86 -0.66 7.07
C ILE A 419 -8.46 -1.30 6.94
N PHE A 420 -8.33 -2.20 5.96
CA PHE A 420 -7.20 -3.08 5.58
C PHE A 420 -6.55 -3.94 6.68
N HIS A 421 -6.68 -3.62 7.95
CA HIS A 421 -6.07 -4.42 9.03
C HIS A 421 -7.09 -4.98 10.02
N ASN A 422 -8.35 -4.52 10.05
CA ASN A 422 -9.34 -5.09 10.96
C ASN A 422 -10.01 -6.35 10.43
N LEU A 423 -10.07 -6.55 9.10
CA LEU A 423 -10.68 -7.73 8.50
C LEU A 423 -9.89 -8.21 7.28
N MET A 424 -9.55 -9.49 7.26
CA MET A 424 -9.04 -10.18 6.08
C MET A 424 -9.89 -11.43 5.81
N ILE A 425 -10.35 -11.59 4.58
CA ILE A 425 -11.08 -12.77 4.11
C ILE A 425 -10.11 -13.58 3.26
N VAL A 426 -10.03 -14.89 3.50
CA VAL A 426 -9.05 -15.77 2.83
C VAL A 426 -9.74 -17.00 2.28
N ALA A 427 -9.71 -17.18 0.97
CA ALA A 427 -10.15 -18.41 0.33
C ALA A 427 -9.01 -19.43 0.30
N ILE A 428 -9.28 -20.66 0.75
CA ILE A 428 -8.27 -21.73 0.75
C ILE A 428 -8.78 -23.00 0.07
N ARG A 429 -7.87 -23.74 -0.54
CA ARG A 429 -8.10 -25.12 -0.97
C ARG A 429 -7.72 -26.06 0.17
N LYS A 430 -8.69 -26.30 1.06
CA LYS A 430 -8.50 -27.19 2.21
C LYS A 430 -8.19 -28.61 1.75
N SER A 431 -7.19 -29.25 2.33
CA SER A 431 -6.73 -30.62 2.01
C SER A 431 -6.61 -31.53 3.24
N TYR A 432 -6.67 -30.98 4.45
CA TYR A 432 -6.63 -31.72 5.71
C TYR A 432 -7.33 -30.93 6.83
N PRO A 433 -7.75 -31.62 7.92
CA PRO A 433 -8.38 -30.98 9.08
C PRO A 433 -7.50 -29.92 9.74
N GLY A 434 -8.11 -28.82 10.19
CA GLY A 434 -7.42 -27.74 10.91
C GLY A 434 -6.57 -26.82 10.03
N GLN A 435 -6.61 -26.96 8.71
CA GLN A 435 -5.79 -26.14 7.79
C GLN A 435 -6.20 -24.66 7.82
N ALA A 436 -7.48 -24.35 8.04
CA ALA A 436 -7.93 -22.97 8.22
C ALA A 436 -7.24 -22.31 9.43
N ARG A 437 -7.12 -23.01 10.57
CA ARG A 437 -6.43 -22.51 11.75
C ARG A 437 -4.92 -22.31 11.51
N LYS A 438 -4.29 -23.19 10.71
CA LYS A 438 -2.91 -22.98 10.24
C LYS A 438 -2.78 -21.64 9.51
N ILE A 439 -3.69 -21.33 8.59
CA ILE A 439 -3.64 -20.10 7.81
C ILE A 439 -3.87 -18.86 8.68
N MET A 440 -4.83 -18.88 9.62
CA MET A 440 -5.01 -17.78 10.57
C MET A 440 -3.73 -17.47 11.36
N ASN A 441 -3.09 -18.50 11.93
CA ASN A 441 -1.85 -18.34 12.70
C ASN A 441 -0.68 -17.90 11.82
N ALA A 442 -0.63 -18.36 10.57
CA ALA A 442 0.37 -17.96 9.59
C ALA A 442 0.28 -16.46 9.26
N ILE A 443 -0.93 -15.96 8.99
CA ILE A 443 -1.17 -14.53 8.70
C ILE A 443 -0.80 -13.69 9.93
N TRP A 444 -1.21 -14.07 11.13
CA TRP A 444 -0.85 -13.37 12.36
C TRP A 444 0.65 -13.37 12.69
N SER A 445 1.44 -14.17 11.97
CA SER A 445 2.91 -14.21 12.11
C SER A 445 3.64 -13.57 10.93
N LEU A 446 2.93 -13.02 9.95
CA LEU A 446 3.51 -12.57 8.68
C LEU A 446 3.61 -11.03 8.61
N GLY A 447 4.78 -10.48 8.92
CA GLY A 447 5.09 -9.06 8.73
C GLY A 447 3.98 -8.12 9.24
N GLN A 448 3.53 -7.17 8.43
CA GLN A 448 2.45 -6.24 8.80
C GLN A 448 1.05 -6.91 8.86
N ALA A 449 0.85 -8.07 8.25
CA ALA A 449 -0.40 -8.82 8.39
C ALA A 449 -0.63 -9.33 9.83
N MET A 450 0.40 -9.26 10.70
CA MET A 450 0.25 -9.54 12.12
C MET A 450 -0.78 -8.64 12.81
N PHE A 451 -1.08 -7.47 12.27
CA PHE A 451 -2.08 -6.56 12.83
C PHE A 451 -3.52 -6.94 12.51
N THR A 452 -3.75 -7.90 11.60
CA THR A 452 -5.10 -8.29 11.21
C THR A 452 -5.89 -8.77 12.43
N LYS A 453 -7.00 -8.06 12.72
CA LYS A 453 -7.80 -8.29 13.91
C LYS A 453 -8.75 -9.48 13.75
N VAL A 454 -9.47 -9.53 12.62
CA VAL A 454 -10.41 -10.60 12.28
C VAL A 454 -9.98 -11.27 10.98
N ILE A 455 -9.89 -12.59 10.97
CA ILE A 455 -9.63 -13.39 9.77
C ILE A 455 -10.80 -14.34 9.55
N VAL A 456 -11.41 -14.28 8.36
CA VAL A 456 -12.44 -15.23 7.93
C VAL A 456 -11.84 -16.12 6.85
N VAL A 457 -11.75 -17.42 7.12
CA VAL A 457 -11.25 -18.40 6.15
C VAL A 457 -12.44 -19.13 5.53
N VAL A 458 -12.55 -19.09 4.20
CA VAL A 458 -13.61 -19.72 3.41
C VAL A 458 -13.04 -20.76 2.44
N ASP A 459 -13.90 -21.57 1.84
CA ASP A 459 -13.51 -22.51 0.79
C ASP A 459 -13.12 -21.79 -0.50
N HIS A 460 -12.34 -22.47 -1.33
CA HIS A 460 -11.75 -21.96 -2.57
C HIS A 460 -12.77 -21.56 -3.65
N ASP A 461 -14.03 -21.99 -3.55
CA ASP A 461 -15.12 -21.70 -4.47
C ASP A 461 -15.96 -20.47 -4.05
N VAL A 462 -15.63 -19.84 -2.92
CA VAL A 462 -16.25 -18.58 -2.46
C VAL A 462 -15.50 -17.40 -3.06
N ASP A 463 -16.23 -16.47 -3.65
CA ASP A 463 -15.66 -15.21 -4.12
C ASP A 463 -15.44 -14.27 -2.93
N VAL A 464 -14.17 -14.11 -2.50
CA VAL A 464 -13.79 -13.27 -1.35
C VAL A 464 -14.08 -11.79 -1.54
N HIS A 465 -14.27 -11.33 -2.78
CA HIS A 465 -14.64 -9.95 -3.10
C HIS A 465 -16.17 -9.75 -3.17
N ASN A 466 -16.96 -10.81 -3.12
CA ASN A 466 -18.40 -10.75 -2.94
C ASN A 466 -18.75 -10.89 -1.45
N TYR A 467 -18.67 -9.79 -0.71
CA TYR A 467 -18.85 -9.80 0.74
C TYR A 467 -20.22 -10.32 1.19
N SER A 468 -21.26 -10.12 0.39
CA SER A 468 -22.59 -10.69 0.67
C SER A 468 -22.58 -12.21 0.59
N GLU A 469 -21.89 -12.79 -0.38
CA GLU A 469 -21.70 -14.24 -0.49
C GLU A 469 -20.84 -14.77 0.67
N VAL A 470 -19.74 -14.09 0.98
CA VAL A 470 -18.87 -14.46 2.13
C VAL A 470 -19.68 -14.52 3.42
N VAL A 471 -20.44 -13.47 3.73
CA VAL A 471 -21.26 -13.42 4.95
C VAL A 471 -22.30 -14.54 4.96
N TRP A 472 -23.03 -14.74 3.85
CA TRP A 472 -23.99 -15.82 3.76
C TRP A 472 -23.36 -17.19 3.99
N LYS A 473 -22.29 -17.53 3.25
CA LYS A 473 -21.64 -18.85 3.34
C LYS A 473 -20.97 -19.06 4.68
N ALA A 474 -20.31 -18.03 5.23
CA ALA A 474 -19.68 -18.11 6.53
C ALA A 474 -20.70 -18.41 7.63
N LEU A 475 -21.82 -17.65 7.69
CA LEU A 475 -22.85 -17.86 8.70
C LEU A 475 -23.55 -19.23 8.58
N CYS A 476 -23.63 -19.81 7.38
CA CYS A 476 -24.14 -21.15 7.16
C CYS A 476 -23.14 -22.27 7.51
N ALA A 477 -21.84 -21.98 7.55
CA ALA A 477 -20.80 -22.99 7.73
C ALA A 477 -20.28 -23.11 9.17
N ILE A 478 -20.44 -22.08 10.00
CA ILE A 478 -19.83 -22.03 11.33
C ILE A 478 -20.77 -22.55 12.43
N ASP A 479 -20.14 -23.25 13.38
CA ASP A 479 -20.59 -23.37 14.77
C ASP A 479 -19.64 -22.52 15.60
N PRO A 480 -20.09 -21.40 16.22
CA PRO A 480 -19.20 -20.44 16.85
C PRO A 480 -18.27 -21.01 17.93
N GLU A 481 -18.74 -21.98 18.69
CA GLU A 481 -17.93 -22.62 19.74
C GLU A 481 -16.79 -23.45 19.13
N ARG A 482 -17.06 -24.18 18.07
CA ARG A 482 -16.10 -25.05 17.39
C ARG A 482 -15.15 -24.26 16.47
N ASP A 483 -15.68 -23.28 15.72
CA ASP A 483 -15.03 -22.72 14.54
C ASP A 483 -14.38 -21.36 14.78
N VAL A 484 -14.63 -20.71 15.92
CA VAL A 484 -13.97 -19.45 16.28
C VAL A 484 -12.71 -19.74 17.11
N GLN A 485 -11.66 -19.00 16.80
CA GLN A 485 -10.39 -19.02 17.53
C GLN A 485 -10.07 -17.60 18.00
N PHE A 486 -9.73 -17.44 19.28
CA PHE A 486 -9.17 -16.20 19.82
C PHE A 486 -7.66 -16.34 20.03
N SER A 487 -6.94 -15.25 19.80
CA SER A 487 -5.51 -15.13 20.05
C SER A 487 -5.21 -13.77 20.67
N LEU A 488 -4.18 -13.68 21.49
CA LEU A 488 -3.65 -12.43 22.03
C LEU A 488 -2.33 -12.12 21.33
N GLY A 489 -2.10 -10.85 20.99
CA GLY A 489 -0.86 -10.45 20.34
C GLY A 489 -0.85 -9.00 19.89
N PRO A 490 0.12 -8.63 19.04
CA PRO A 490 0.19 -7.28 18.48
C PRO A 490 -1.08 -6.94 17.68
N VAL A 491 -1.59 -5.74 17.91
CA VAL A 491 -2.67 -5.12 17.12
C VAL A 491 -2.18 -3.77 16.61
N ASP A 492 -2.89 -3.19 15.66
CA ASP A 492 -2.52 -1.85 15.16
C ASP A 492 -2.70 -0.80 16.25
N THR A 493 -1.78 0.15 16.31
CA THR A 493 -1.81 1.28 17.27
C THR A 493 -3.12 2.08 17.20
N LEU A 494 -3.77 2.11 16.03
CA LEU A 494 -5.02 2.80 15.78
C LEU A 494 -6.27 1.97 16.13
N ASP A 495 -6.12 0.74 16.59
CA ASP A 495 -7.24 -0.04 17.11
C ASP A 495 -7.71 0.51 18.46
N HIS A 496 -8.66 1.43 18.45
CA HIS A 496 -9.19 2.08 19.65
C HIS A 496 -9.93 1.13 20.61
N ALA A 497 -10.23 -0.13 20.22
CA ALA A 497 -10.83 -1.15 21.06
C ALA A 497 -9.81 -2.09 21.73
N GLN A 498 -8.52 -1.85 21.54
CA GLN A 498 -7.45 -2.65 22.12
C GLN A 498 -7.43 -2.57 23.66
N ARG A 499 -6.99 -3.65 24.31
CA ARG A 499 -6.93 -3.73 25.79
C ARG A 499 -5.81 -2.87 26.40
N MET A 500 -4.69 -2.83 25.73
CA MET A 500 -3.50 -2.02 26.03
C MET A 500 -2.93 -1.55 24.70
N GLN A 501 -2.17 -0.49 24.74
CA GLN A 501 -1.53 0.04 23.54
C GLN A 501 -0.72 -1.06 22.83
N ASP A 502 -0.95 -1.23 21.54
CA ASP A 502 -0.29 -2.18 20.64
C ASP A 502 -0.51 -3.67 21.00
N TYR A 503 -1.44 -3.99 21.93
CA TYR A 503 -1.72 -5.34 22.37
C TYR A 503 -3.20 -5.59 22.60
N GLY A 504 -3.74 -6.61 21.94
CA GLY A 504 -5.17 -6.92 22.02
C GLY A 504 -5.53 -8.33 21.61
N SER A 505 -6.82 -8.57 21.49
CA SER A 505 -7.39 -9.85 21.08
C SER A 505 -7.64 -9.86 19.57
N LYS A 506 -7.45 -11.02 18.98
CA LYS A 506 -7.72 -11.32 17.57
C LYS A 506 -8.72 -12.46 17.48
N MET A 507 -9.50 -12.50 16.41
CA MET A 507 -10.50 -13.53 16.15
C MET A 507 -10.29 -14.13 14.77
N GLY A 508 -10.21 -15.46 14.71
CA GLY A 508 -10.22 -16.21 13.46
C GLY A 508 -11.48 -17.05 13.35
N ILE A 509 -12.09 -17.07 12.18
CA ILE A 509 -13.33 -17.80 11.89
C ILE A 509 -13.04 -18.82 10.79
N ASP A 510 -13.13 -20.12 11.11
CA ASP A 510 -13.06 -21.20 10.14
C ASP A 510 -14.45 -21.43 9.51
N ALA A 511 -14.72 -20.73 8.43
CA ALA A 511 -15.95 -20.83 7.66
C ALA A 511 -15.83 -21.80 6.46
N THR A 512 -14.87 -22.73 6.49
CA THR A 512 -14.78 -23.82 5.50
C THR A 512 -15.78 -24.92 5.77
N ARG A 513 -16.16 -25.70 4.76
CA ARG A 513 -16.98 -26.91 4.93
C ARG A 513 -16.28 -27.88 5.88
N LYS A 514 -17.07 -28.51 6.76
CA LYS A 514 -16.53 -29.46 7.74
C LYS A 514 -16.59 -30.89 7.22
N TRP A 515 -15.58 -31.67 7.59
CA TRP A 515 -15.44 -33.06 7.21
C TRP A 515 -15.70 -34.00 8.38
N PRO A 516 -16.01 -35.29 8.13
CA PRO A 516 -16.14 -36.28 9.23
C PRO A 516 -14.90 -36.36 10.12
N THR A 517 -13.71 -36.15 9.56
CA THR A 517 -12.43 -36.12 10.30
C THR A 517 -12.28 -34.89 11.20
N GLU A 518 -13.17 -33.91 11.10
CA GLU A 518 -13.25 -32.73 11.99
C GLU A 518 -14.39 -32.86 13.02
N GLY A 519 -14.96 -34.06 13.16
CA GLY A 519 -16.06 -34.33 14.08
C GLY A 519 -17.45 -33.98 13.53
N PHE A 520 -17.55 -33.67 12.24
CA PHE A 520 -18.82 -33.41 11.58
C PHE A 520 -19.39 -34.71 11.00
N THR A 521 -20.34 -35.32 11.70
CA THR A 521 -20.82 -36.69 11.40
C THR A 521 -21.99 -36.78 10.46
N ARG A 522 -22.71 -35.69 10.22
CA ARG A 522 -23.82 -35.66 9.27
C ARG A 522 -23.36 -35.26 7.87
N PRO A 523 -24.06 -35.63 6.78
CA PRO A 523 -23.74 -35.16 5.44
C PRO A 523 -23.77 -33.63 5.36
N TRP A 524 -22.78 -33.06 4.66
CA TRP A 524 -22.83 -31.65 4.31
C TRP A 524 -23.88 -31.47 3.18
N PRO A 525 -24.80 -30.50 3.30
CA PRO A 525 -25.84 -30.34 2.28
C PRO A 525 -25.22 -29.77 0.99
N ASP A 526 -25.82 -30.20 -0.15
CA ASP A 526 -25.49 -29.61 -1.43
C ASP A 526 -26.04 -28.18 -1.55
N GLU A 527 -25.34 -27.35 -2.29
CA GLU A 527 -25.80 -26.00 -2.61
C GLU A 527 -26.94 -26.05 -3.67
N ILE A 528 -27.93 -25.21 -3.50
CA ILE A 528 -29.04 -25.14 -4.45
C ILE A 528 -28.60 -24.44 -5.72
N LEU A 529 -28.43 -25.18 -6.79
CA LEU A 529 -27.98 -24.71 -8.08
C LEU A 529 -28.92 -25.16 -9.19
N MET A 530 -29.18 -24.27 -10.16
CA MET A 530 -29.89 -24.65 -11.37
C MET A 530 -28.97 -25.46 -12.29
N ASP A 531 -29.51 -26.54 -12.89
CA ASP A 531 -28.77 -27.35 -13.86
C ASP A 531 -28.40 -26.56 -15.13
N GLU A 532 -27.31 -26.97 -15.78
CA GLU A 532 -26.75 -26.27 -16.92
C GLU A 532 -27.66 -26.28 -18.17
N ALA A 533 -28.46 -27.33 -18.35
CA ALA A 533 -29.43 -27.42 -19.47
C ALA A 533 -30.51 -26.36 -19.33
N THR A 534 -31.07 -26.20 -18.11
CA THR A 534 -32.04 -25.16 -17.80
C THR A 534 -31.47 -23.77 -17.93
N LYS A 535 -30.26 -23.52 -17.40
CA LYS A 535 -29.54 -22.23 -17.55
C LYS A 535 -29.39 -21.85 -19.03
N LYS A 536 -28.90 -22.79 -19.85
CA LYS A 536 -28.72 -22.57 -21.29
C LYS A 536 -30.07 -22.27 -21.98
N ARG A 537 -31.07 -23.06 -21.70
CA ARG A 537 -32.41 -22.83 -22.27
C ARG A 537 -32.95 -21.44 -21.92
N ILE A 538 -32.82 -21.02 -20.68
CA ILE A 538 -33.29 -19.70 -20.25
C ILE A 538 -32.43 -18.58 -20.85
N ALA A 539 -31.14 -18.76 -20.97
CA ALA A 539 -30.28 -17.78 -21.65
C ALA A 539 -30.69 -17.56 -23.12
N ASP A 540 -31.05 -18.64 -23.82
CA ASP A 540 -31.57 -18.56 -25.20
C ASP A 540 -32.94 -17.85 -25.27
N LEU A 541 -33.83 -18.08 -24.29
CA LEU A 541 -35.14 -17.46 -24.21
C LEU A 541 -35.09 -16.01 -23.67
N TRP A 542 -34.01 -15.60 -22.97
CA TRP A 542 -33.98 -14.34 -22.21
C TRP A 542 -34.32 -13.12 -23.05
N LYS A 543 -33.83 -13.11 -24.33
CA LYS A 543 -34.09 -12.02 -25.28
C LYS A 543 -35.56 -11.92 -25.72
N THR A 544 -36.37 -12.98 -25.50
CA THR A 544 -37.76 -13.06 -25.90
C THR A 544 -38.73 -12.90 -24.73
N LEU A 545 -38.20 -12.82 -23.49
CA LEU A 545 -39.03 -12.75 -22.27
C LEU A 545 -39.57 -11.34 -21.97
N GLU A 546 -39.21 -10.31 -22.74
CA GLU A 546 -39.71 -8.92 -22.60
C GLU A 546 -39.75 -8.39 -21.14
N ILE A 547 -38.79 -8.80 -20.28
CA ILE A 547 -38.67 -8.43 -18.86
C ILE A 547 -37.39 -7.63 -18.57
#